data_ef541835a09e30721fc5b7e031cf691c
#
_entry.id   ef541835a09e30721fc5b7e031cf691c
#
_cell.length_a   1.000
_cell.length_b   1.000
_cell.length_c   1.000
_cell.angle_alpha   90.00
_cell.angle_beta   90.00
_cell.angle_gamma   90.00
#
_symmetry.space_group_name_H-M   'P 1'
#
loop_
_entity.id
_entity.type
_entity.pdbx_description
1 polymer ?
#
loop_
_entity_poly.entity_id
_entity_poly.type
_entity_poly.pdbx_seq_one_letter_code
_entity_poly.pdbx_strand_id
1 'polypeptide(L)'
;MASSSVALAGYENHPDAKLLIEELTAEGFDEAYILETLSQARRQESILKAISRPAEKRLDWGGYRGIFIEQRRVNQAVEFWKENRATLERAEETFGVPPEIILAIMGVETRFGRVTGSYRVLDALATLGFDYPKRAEFFRGQLADYFRLTRQEEVAPGTLKGSYAGAMGYGQFIPSSYLSYAVDFDGDGKRDIWSNPTDAIGSVANYFAKHGWKAGEPVVASVLIGDWPKEEWVNQNLKPEFTLADWAGRGVVTNDPIDKEQLATLMLMKSEQGDEYLFGLHNFYVITRYNHSRLYANAVYELSKLIRTEINKGS
;
A
#
# COMPACT_ATOMS: atom_id res chain seq x y z
N MET A 1 43.86 18.53 14.30
CA MET A 1 42.51 18.93 14.73
C MET A 1 41.60 17.70 14.53
N ALA A 2 41.27 17.00 15.59
CA ALA A 2 40.39 15.83 15.54
C ALA A 2 38.95 16.32 15.38
N SER A 3 38.35 16.05 14.24
CA SER A 3 36.92 16.24 14.03
C SER A 3 36.16 15.23 14.87
N SER A 4 35.70 15.65 16.03
CA SER A 4 34.74 14.86 16.82
C SER A 4 33.45 14.75 15.98
N SER A 5 33.25 13.61 15.34
CA SER A 5 31.93 13.25 14.88
C SER A 5 31.05 13.10 16.13
N VAL A 6 30.19 14.07 16.37
CA VAL A 6 29.08 13.90 17.32
C VAL A 6 28.27 12.75 16.77
N ALA A 7 28.42 11.57 17.37
CA ALA A 7 27.48 10.48 17.16
C ALA A 7 26.10 11.05 17.53
N LEU A 8 25.17 11.13 16.58
CA LEU A 8 23.81 11.49 16.86
C LEU A 8 23.31 10.50 17.92
N ALA A 9 22.99 11.00 19.13
CA ALA A 9 22.47 10.19 20.22
C ALA A 9 21.24 9.42 19.75
N GLY A 10 21.08 8.21 20.23
CA GLY A 10 19.85 7.42 19.98
C GLY A 10 18.64 8.09 20.62
N TYR A 11 17.51 7.40 20.56
CA TYR A 11 16.23 7.93 21.05
C TYR A 11 15.85 7.43 22.45
N GLU A 12 16.71 6.67 23.12
CA GLU A 12 16.47 6.07 24.45
C GLU A 12 16.16 7.11 25.54
N ASN A 13 16.69 8.32 25.39
CA ASN A 13 16.48 9.44 26.33
C ASN A 13 15.51 10.50 25.79
N HIS A 14 14.84 10.25 24.66
CA HIS A 14 13.87 11.22 24.14
C HIS A 14 12.67 11.33 25.08
N PRO A 15 12.16 12.55 25.40
CA PRO A 15 11.04 12.72 26.33
C PRO A 15 9.82 11.88 25.97
N ASP A 16 9.48 11.80 24.69
CA ASP A 16 8.33 11.03 24.19
C ASP A 16 8.59 9.52 24.10
N ALA A 17 9.82 9.04 24.32
CA ALA A 17 10.12 7.61 24.35
C ALA A 17 9.53 6.93 25.60
N LYS A 18 9.30 7.69 26.68
CA LYS A 18 8.78 7.16 27.95
C LYS A 18 7.46 6.41 27.75
N LEU A 19 6.51 6.98 27.02
CA LEU A 19 5.21 6.32 26.77
C LEU A 19 5.35 5.04 25.97
N LEU A 20 6.23 5.01 24.96
CA LEU A 20 6.52 3.81 24.19
C LEU A 20 7.16 2.73 25.06
N ILE A 21 8.09 3.10 25.92
CA ILE A 21 8.77 2.16 26.85
C ILE A 21 7.76 1.58 27.83
N GLU A 22 6.91 2.41 28.44
CA GLU A 22 5.85 1.97 29.35
C GLU A 22 4.87 1.01 28.67
N GLU A 23 4.42 1.32 27.45
CA GLU A 23 3.53 0.48 26.65
C GLU A 23 4.15 -0.90 26.40
N LEU A 24 5.36 -0.93 25.84
CA LEU A 24 6.03 -2.19 25.49
C LEU A 24 6.40 -3.03 26.73
N THR A 25 6.81 -2.37 27.83
CA THR A 25 7.11 -3.07 29.09
C THR A 25 5.84 -3.70 29.68
N ALA A 26 4.70 -3.03 29.61
CA ALA A 26 3.42 -3.59 30.01
C ALA A 26 3.02 -4.83 29.18
N GLU A 27 3.52 -4.95 27.95
CA GLU A 27 3.35 -6.12 27.08
C GLU A 27 4.43 -7.20 27.26
N GLY A 28 5.30 -7.06 28.26
CA GLY A 28 6.32 -8.03 28.62
C GLY A 28 7.60 -7.97 27.75
N PHE A 29 7.91 -6.79 27.19
CA PHE A 29 9.24 -6.53 26.67
C PHE A 29 10.19 -6.18 27.83
N ASP A 30 11.42 -6.62 27.74
CA ASP A 30 12.49 -6.17 28.64
C ASP A 30 12.81 -4.70 28.39
N GLU A 31 12.72 -3.86 29.41
CA GLU A 31 13.02 -2.43 29.32
C GLU A 31 14.44 -2.17 28.83
N ALA A 32 15.42 -2.97 29.29
CA ALA A 32 16.81 -2.84 28.84
C ALA A 32 16.95 -3.11 27.34
N TYR A 33 16.22 -4.10 26.79
CA TYR A 33 16.17 -4.38 25.36
C TYR A 33 15.54 -3.22 24.56
N ILE A 34 14.48 -2.61 25.08
CA ILE A 34 13.84 -1.45 24.42
C ILE A 34 14.82 -0.28 24.36
N LEU A 35 15.44 0.05 25.49
CA LEU A 35 16.41 1.14 25.60
C LEU A 35 17.61 0.92 24.70
N GLU A 36 18.18 -0.30 24.66
CA GLU A 36 19.27 -0.66 23.78
C GLU A 36 18.87 -0.51 22.31
N THR A 37 17.69 -0.98 21.92
CA THR A 37 17.18 -0.85 20.56
C THR A 37 17.01 0.62 20.17
N LEU A 38 16.42 1.44 21.02
CA LEU A 38 16.25 2.89 20.79
C LEU A 38 17.59 3.62 20.71
N SER A 39 18.60 3.19 21.48
CA SER A 39 19.97 3.76 21.42
C SER A 39 20.67 3.50 20.09
N GLN A 40 20.29 2.44 19.39
CA GLN A 40 20.82 2.07 18.07
C GLN A 40 20.11 2.79 16.91
N ALA A 41 18.94 3.39 17.16
CA ALA A 41 18.20 4.13 16.16
C ALA A 41 18.90 5.46 15.83
N ARG A 42 18.99 5.79 14.54
CA ARG A 42 19.71 6.97 14.05
C ARG A 42 18.77 7.93 13.38
N ARG A 43 18.80 9.18 13.81
CA ARG A 43 18.09 10.26 13.15
C ARG A 43 18.51 10.41 11.68
N GLN A 44 17.55 10.49 10.78
CA GLN A 44 17.75 10.58 9.34
C GLN A 44 17.21 11.91 8.79
N GLU A 45 18.08 12.88 8.59
CA GLU A 45 17.70 14.20 8.03
C GLU A 45 17.09 14.08 6.63
N SER A 46 17.52 13.10 5.83
CA SER A 46 16.97 12.82 4.51
C SER A 46 15.48 12.44 4.57
N ILE A 47 15.06 11.72 5.61
CA ILE A 47 13.67 11.33 5.86
C ILE A 47 12.83 12.56 6.19
N LEU A 48 13.31 13.42 7.11
CA LEU A 48 12.61 14.65 7.47
C LEU A 48 12.46 15.58 6.27
N LYS A 49 13.49 15.68 5.43
CA LYS A 49 13.42 16.43 4.17
C LYS A 49 12.42 15.80 3.19
N ALA A 50 12.41 14.48 3.06
CA ALA A 50 11.52 13.78 2.12
C ALA A 50 10.05 13.96 2.51
N ILE A 51 9.69 13.74 3.78
CA ILE A 51 8.30 13.83 4.24
C ILE A 51 7.78 15.28 4.33
N SER A 52 8.67 16.25 4.49
CA SER A 52 8.34 17.69 4.57
C SER A 52 8.27 18.37 3.21
N ARG A 53 8.65 17.71 2.13
CA ARG A 53 8.50 18.28 0.78
C ARG A 53 7.03 18.56 0.54
N PRO A 54 6.66 19.76 0.09
CA PRO A 54 5.30 20.02 -0.38
C PRO A 54 4.96 18.94 -1.40
N ALA A 55 3.73 18.44 -1.36
CA ALA A 55 3.23 17.60 -2.44
C ALA A 55 3.30 18.47 -3.71
N GLU A 56 4.44 18.38 -4.41
CA GLU A 56 4.65 19.09 -5.67
C GLU A 56 3.50 18.71 -6.57
N LYS A 57 2.92 19.72 -7.21
CA LYS A 57 1.79 19.70 -8.13
C LYS A 57 1.10 18.31 -8.15
N ARG A 58 -0.07 18.22 -7.57
CA ARG A 58 -0.87 16.99 -7.70
C ARG A 58 -0.97 16.70 -9.20
N LEU A 59 -0.29 15.65 -9.63
CA LEU A 59 -0.37 15.21 -11.01
C LEU A 59 -1.85 14.95 -11.33
N ASP A 60 -2.27 15.33 -12.52
CA ASP A 60 -3.52 14.84 -13.08
C ASP A 60 -3.41 13.33 -13.37
N TRP A 61 -4.46 12.73 -13.89
CA TRP A 61 -4.45 11.31 -14.21
C TRP A 61 -3.40 10.96 -15.28
N GLY A 62 -3.27 11.80 -16.32
CA GLY A 62 -2.31 11.57 -17.40
C GLY A 62 -0.88 11.49 -16.88
N GLY A 63 -0.46 12.47 -16.08
CA GLY A 63 0.86 12.49 -15.46
C GLY A 63 1.09 11.34 -14.48
N TYR A 64 0.08 11.02 -13.65
CA TYR A 64 0.14 9.92 -12.69
C TYR A 64 0.21 8.55 -13.39
N ARG A 65 -0.62 8.36 -14.41
CA ARG A 65 -0.65 7.16 -15.24
C ARG A 65 0.72 6.86 -15.85
N GLY A 66 1.41 7.88 -16.37
CA GLY A 66 2.74 7.75 -16.98
C GLY A 66 3.81 7.20 -16.02
N ILE A 67 3.66 7.35 -14.71
CA ILE A 67 4.60 6.79 -13.72
C ILE A 67 4.47 5.27 -13.61
N PHE A 68 3.24 4.74 -13.72
CA PHE A 68 2.95 3.34 -13.38
C PHE A 68 2.63 2.47 -14.59
N ILE A 69 2.07 3.04 -15.65
CA ILE A 69 1.63 2.30 -16.83
C ILE A 69 2.73 2.33 -17.90
N GLU A 70 3.73 1.48 -17.73
CA GLU A 70 4.87 1.32 -18.63
C GLU A 70 4.93 -0.12 -19.14
N GLN A 71 5.24 -0.33 -20.42
CA GLN A 71 5.40 -1.68 -20.99
C GLN A 71 6.44 -2.51 -20.23
N ARG A 72 7.50 -1.87 -19.74
CA ARG A 72 8.53 -2.53 -18.94
C ARG A 72 7.93 -3.14 -17.66
N ARG A 73 6.99 -2.46 -16.99
CA ARG A 73 6.36 -2.99 -15.76
C ARG A 73 5.42 -4.15 -16.09
N VAL A 74 4.70 -4.07 -17.20
CA VAL A 74 3.87 -5.19 -17.70
C VAL A 74 4.74 -6.41 -17.99
N ASN A 75 5.87 -6.24 -18.68
CA ASN A 75 6.80 -7.35 -18.96
C ASN A 75 7.35 -7.96 -17.66
N GLN A 76 7.71 -7.14 -16.68
CA GLN A 76 8.16 -7.61 -15.37
C GLN A 76 7.05 -8.37 -14.61
N ALA A 77 5.79 -7.96 -14.76
CA ALA A 77 4.65 -8.68 -14.20
C ALA A 77 4.48 -10.07 -14.81
N VAL A 78 4.63 -10.18 -16.14
CA VAL A 78 4.55 -11.46 -16.84
C VAL A 78 5.70 -12.40 -16.45
N GLU A 79 6.91 -11.86 -16.29
CA GLU A 79 8.05 -12.64 -15.77
C GLU A 79 7.75 -13.18 -14.38
N PHE A 80 7.36 -12.29 -13.46
CA PHE A 80 7.04 -12.65 -12.08
C PHE A 80 5.85 -13.63 -12.00
N TRP A 81 4.84 -13.47 -12.86
CA TRP A 81 3.71 -14.40 -12.96
C TRP A 81 4.17 -15.79 -13.38
N LYS A 82 5.04 -15.90 -14.38
CA LYS A 82 5.57 -17.22 -14.84
C LYS A 82 6.32 -17.95 -13.73
N GLU A 83 7.11 -17.21 -12.95
CA GLU A 83 7.90 -17.77 -11.85
C GLU A 83 7.03 -18.20 -10.65
N ASN A 84 5.90 -17.49 -10.41
CA ASN A 84 5.07 -17.65 -9.22
C ASN A 84 3.63 -18.08 -9.54
N ARG A 85 3.39 -18.65 -10.73
CA ARG A 85 2.04 -18.95 -11.21
C ARG A 85 1.22 -19.78 -10.22
N ALA A 86 1.74 -20.90 -9.77
CA ALA A 86 1.03 -21.78 -8.84
C ALA A 86 0.67 -21.08 -7.51
N THR A 87 1.55 -20.22 -7.02
CA THR A 87 1.29 -19.44 -5.79
C THR A 87 0.20 -18.40 -6.01
N LEU A 88 0.20 -17.71 -7.16
CA LEU A 88 -0.80 -16.72 -7.50
C LEU A 88 -2.19 -17.35 -7.73
N GLU A 89 -2.25 -18.49 -8.42
CA GLU A 89 -3.48 -19.27 -8.60
C GLU A 89 -4.04 -19.76 -7.24
N ARG A 90 -3.17 -20.27 -6.36
CA ARG A 90 -3.56 -20.64 -5.00
C ARG A 90 -4.03 -19.44 -4.16
N ALA A 91 -3.41 -18.27 -4.33
CA ALA A 91 -3.85 -17.06 -3.64
C ALA A 91 -5.25 -16.61 -4.11
N GLU A 92 -5.55 -16.72 -5.41
CA GLU A 92 -6.88 -16.47 -5.94
C GLU A 92 -7.90 -17.47 -5.37
N GLU A 93 -7.59 -18.76 -5.37
CA GLU A 93 -8.45 -19.81 -4.78
C GLU A 93 -8.71 -19.57 -3.29
N THR A 94 -7.69 -19.12 -2.54
CA THR A 94 -7.77 -18.95 -1.08
C THR A 94 -8.49 -17.66 -0.69
N PHE A 95 -8.22 -16.57 -1.39
CA PHE A 95 -8.63 -15.22 -0.98
C PHE A 95 -9.61 -14.56 -1.96
N GLY A 96 -9.87 -15.15 -3.11
CA GLY A 96 -10.76 -14.62 -4.14
C GLY A 96 -10.23 -13.41 -4.89
N VAL A 97 -8.94 -13.10 -4.76
CA VAL A 97 -8.30 -11.93 -5.39
C VAL A 97 -7.58 -12.36 -6.67
N PRO A 98 -7.94 -11.81 -7.85
CA PRO A 98 -7.34 -12.25 -9.11
C PRO A 98 -5.84 -11.97 -9.16
N PRO A 99 -5.02 -12.86 -9.79
CA PRO A 99 -3.58 -12.71 -9.93
C PRO A 99 -3.13 -11.35 -10.45
N GLU A 100 -3.83 -10.81 -11.45
CA GLU A 100 -3.49 -9.52 -12.05
C GLU A 100 -3.62 -8.34 -11.08
N ILE A 101 -4.51 -8.41 -10.09
CA ILE A 101 -4.63 -7.37 -9.03
C ILE A 101 -3.45 -7.47 -8.07
N ILE A 102 -3.09 -8.67 -7.62
CA ILE A 102 -1.92 -8.91 -6.76
C ILE A 102 -0.65 -8.40 -7.44
N LEU A 103 -0.47 -8.79 -8.72
CA LEU A 103 0.65 -8.37 -9.55
C LEU A 103 0.70 -6.85 -9.75
N ALA A 104 -0.45 -6.21 -9.97
CA ALA A 104 -0.52 -4.77 -10.15
C ALA A 104 -0.08 -4.02 -8.88
N ILE A 105 -0.50 -4.47 -7.69
CA ILE A 105 -0.04 -3.92 -6.40
C ILE A 105 1.47 -4.08 -6.27
N MET A 106 2.00 -5.29 -6.39
CA MET A 106 3.44 -5.55 -6.26
C MET A 106 4.26 -4.80 -7.31
N GLY A 107 3.69 -4.63 -8.51
CA GLY A 107 4.28 -3.84 -9.58
C GLY A 107 4.33 -2.34 -9.28
N VAL A 108 3.26 -1.77 -8.73
CA VAL A 108 3.17 -0.35 -8.35
C VAL A 108 4.08 -0.06 -7.16
N GLU A 109 4.03 -0.89 -6.12
CA GLU A 109 4.74 -0.63 -4.87
C GLU A 109 6.26 -0.78 -5.02
N THR A 110 6.72 -1.88 -5.59
CA THR A 110 8.16 -2.23 -5.53
C THR A 110 8.75 -2.73 -6.84
N ARG A 111 8.00 -2.71 -7.95
CA ARG A 111 8.43 -3.36 -9.19
C ARG A 111 8.82 -4.83 -8.94
N PHE A 112 7.96 -5.55 -8.23
CA PHE A 112 8.16 -6.96 -7.87
C PHE A 112 9.41 -7.18 -7.01
N GLY A 113 9.56 -6.42 -5.92
CA GLY A 113 10.66 -6.53 -4.97
C GLY A 113 11.97 -5.88 -5.40
N ARG A 114 12.05 -5.28 -6.61
CA ARG A 114 13.28 -4.64 -7.09
C ARG A 114 13.60 -3.31 -6.40
N VAL A 115 12.60 -2.65 -5.81
CA VAL A 115 12.74 -1.34 -5.14
C VAL A 115 11.91 -1.35 -3.85
N THR A 116 12.44 -1.92 -2.79
CA THR A 116 11.74 -2.06 -1.50
C THR A 116 12.10 -0.99 -0.47
N GLY A 117 13.01 -0.07 -0.84
CA GLY A 117 13.56 0.92 0.08
C GLY A 117 14.91 0.50 0.67
N SER A 118 15.65 1.49 1.18
CA SER A 118 17.03 1.29 1.67
C SER A 118 17.25 1.78 3.09
N TYR A 119 16.26 2.43 3.71
CA TYR A 119 16.36 2.88 5.08
C TYR A 119 16.17 1.71 6.05
N ARG A 120 16.92 1.72 7.16
CA ARG A 120 16.55 0.85 8.28
C ARG A 120 15.19 1.28 8.79
N VAL A 121 14.26 0.33 8.92
CA VAL A 121 12.89 0.62 9.36
C VAL A 121 12.89 1.24 10.75
N LEU A 122 13.76 0.75 11.65
CA LEU A 122 13.98 1.32 12.98
C LEU A 122 14.30 2.82 12.90
N ASP A 123 15.28 3.20 12.06
CA ASP A 123 15.69 4.59 11.90
C ASP A 123 14.55 5.46 11.33
N ALA A 124 13.83 4.93 10.35
CA ALA A 124 12.73 5.64 9.72
C ALA A 124 11.60 5.94 10.71
N LEU A 125 11.14 4.91 11.42
CA LEU A 125 10.04 5.05 12.38
C LEU A 125 10.43 5.88 13.60
N ALA A 126 11.65 5.71 14.14
CA ALA A 126 12.15 6.52 15.24
C ALA A 126 12.28 8.01 14.83
N THR A 127 12.91 8.29 13.67
CA THR A 127 13.01 9.67 13.16
C THR A 127 11.63 10.32 13.02
N LEU A 128 10.67 9.63 12.42
CA LEU A 128 9.33 10.20 12.22
C LEU A 128 8.50 10.23 13.51
N GLY A 129 8.70 9.27 14.38
CA GLY A 129 7.99 9.19 15.67
C GLY A 129 8.43 10.23 16.69
N PHE A 130 9.67 10.68 16.61
CA PHE A 130 10.24 11.60 17.59
C PHE A 130 10.55 12.99 17.03
N ASP A 131 10.91 13.11 15.75
CA ASP A 131 11.34 14.38 15.15
C ASP A 131 10.37 14.96 14.10
N TYR A 132 9.19 14.32 13.89
CA TYR A 132 8.16 14.82 12.97
C TYR A 132 6.82 15.07 13.66
N PRO A 133 6.62 16.22 14.30
CA PRO A 133 5.45 16.49 15.18
C PRO A 133 4.08 16.29 14.53
N LYS A 134 3.95 16.57 13.22
CA LYS A 134 2.66 16.48 12.49
C LYS A 134 2.03 15.08 12.54
N ARG A 135 2.82 14.03 12.66
CA ARG A 135 2.36 12.62 12.69
C ARG A 135 3.15 11.77 13.68
N ALA A 136 3.77 12.40 14.68
CA ALA A 136 4.64 11.73 15.65
C ALA A 136 3.93 10.56 16.36
N GLU A 137 2.72 10.78 16.84
CA GLU A 137 1.92 9.75 17.51
C GLU A 137 1.68 8.53 16.61
N PHE A 138 1.28 8.75 15.35
CA PHE A 138 1.10 7.66 14.38
C PHE A 138 2.40 6.86 14.19
N PHE A 139 3.54 7.53 14.01
CA PHE A 139 4.80 6.82 13.76
C PHE A 139 5.35 6.16 15.03
N ARG A 140 5.09 6.69 16.23
CA ARG A 140 5.39 5.99 17.49
C ARG A 140 4.56 4.71 17.64
N GLY A 141 3.27 4.73 17.27
CA GLY A 141 2.46 3.53 17.19
C GLY A 141 3.01 2.50 16.20
N GLN A 142 3.47 2.95 15.02
CA GLN A 142 4.14 2.06 14.07
C GLN A 142 5.47 1.52 14.61
N LEU A 143 6.22 2.30 15.40
CA LEU A 143 7.43 1.84 16.05
C LEU A 143 7.14 0.77 17.12
N ALA A 144 6.07 0.94 17.92
CA ALA A 144 5.60 -0.09 18.84
C ALA A 144 5.25 -1.39 18.10
N ASP A 145 4.49 -1.29 17.03
CA ASP A 145 4.15 -2.44 16.17
C ASP A 145 5.40 -3.08 15.53
N TYR A 146 6.41 -2.27 15.24
CA TYR A 146 7.68 -2.78 14.74
C TYR A 146 8.45 -3.61 15.79
N PHE A 147 8.43 -3.21 17.05
CA PHE A 147 8.95 -4.05 18.14
C PHE A 147 8.20 -5.37 18.25
N ARG A 148 6.86 -5.33 18.15
CA ARG A 148 6.02 -6.53 18.20
C ARG A 148 6.33 -7.51 17.07
N LEU A 149 6.39 -7.01 15.82
CA LEU A 149 6.70 -7.86 14.67
C LEU A 149 8.11 -8.44 14.73
N THR A 150 9.11 -7.65 15.12
CA THR A 150 10.50 -8.15 15.19
C THR A 150 10.67 -9.22 16.27
N ARG A 151 9.92 -9.14 17.38
CA ARG A 151 9.84 -10.18 18.39
C ARG A 151 9.16 -11.45 17.84
N GLN A 152 8.01 -11.29 17.14
CA GLN A 152 7.26 -12.41 16.58
C GLN A 152 8.04 -13.18 15.50
N GLU A 153 8.79 -12.48 14.66
CA GLU A 153 9.57 -13.07 13.58
C GLU A 153 11.01 -13.43 14.00
N GLU A 154 11.37 -13.17 15.25
CA GLU A 154 12.70 -13.43 15.81
C GLU A 154 13.83 -12.75 15.00
N VAL A 155 13.58 -11.53 14.49
CA VAL A 155 14.55 -10.75 13.72
C VAL A 155 15.07 -9.57 14.52
N ALA A 156 16.36 -9.25 14.38
CA ALA A 156 16.92 -8.09 15.05
C ALA A 156 16.36 -6.78 14.48
N PRO A 157 15.86 -5.83 15.31
CA PRO A 157 15.21 -4.60 14.84
C PRO A 157 16.08 -3.72 13.93
N GLY A 158 17.38 -3.84 14.02
CA GLY A 158 18.33 -3.09 13.19
C GLY A 158 18.51 -3.60 11.77
N THR A 159 17.93 -4.74 11.38
CA THR A 159 18.26 -5.43 10.13
C THR A 159 17.30 -5.16 8.99
N LEU A 160 16.00 -4.98 9.28
CA LEU A 160 14.98 -4.81 8.26
C LEU A 160 15.07 -3.45 7.58
N LYS A 161 14.96 -3.48 6.25
CA LYS A 161 14.97 -2.28 5.42
C LYS A 161 13.59 -2.04 4.79
N GLY A 162 13.32 -0.77 4.50
CA GLY A 162 12.07 -0.34 3.89
C GLY A 162 12.15 1.07 3.33
N SER A 163 11.00 1.66 3.09
CA SER A 163 10.86 3.05 2.62
C SER A 163 11.25 4.06 3.70
N TYR A 164 11.37 5.33 3.30
CA TYR A 164 11.60 6.43 4.25
C TYR A 164 10.48 6.59 5.29
N ALA A 165 9.30 6.03 5.05
CA ALA A 165 8.16 6.04 5.96
C ALA A 165 7.96 4.72 6.71
N GLY A 166 8.93 3.79 6.64
CA GLY A 166 8.88 2.52 7.36
C GLY A 166 8.01 1.43 6.71
N ALA A 167 7.63 1.59 5.45
CA ALA A 167 6.93 0.56 4.69
C ALA A 167 7.91 -0.51 4.20
N MET A 168 7.50 -1.79 4.24
CA MET A 168 8.38 -2.95 4.15
C MET A 168 7.97 -3.96 3.08
N GLY A 169 8.97 -4.64 2.52
CA GLY A 169 8.80 -5.81 1.66
C GLY A 169 8.17 -5.50 0.30
N TYR A 170 7.78 -6.55 -0.42
CA TYR A 170 7.18 -6.48 -1.76
C TYR A 170 5.90 -5.64 -1.82
N GLY A 171 5.05 -5.75 -0.80
CA GLY A 171 3.76 -5.06 -0.70
C GLY A 171 3.83 -3.72 0.05
N GLN A 172 5.00 -3.27 0.49
CA GLN A 172 5.15 -2.02 1.26
C GLN A 172 4.22 -1.92 2.47
N PHE A 173 4.13 -2.99 3.27
CA PHE A 173 3.36 -2.98 4.51
C PHE A 173 4.04 -2.13 5.58
N ILE A 174 3.31 -1.21 6.21
CA ILE A 174 3.72 -0.61 7.49
C ILE A 174 3.58 -1.66 8.61
N PRO A 175 4.26 -1.51 9.76
CA PRO A 175 4.24 -2.51 10.83
C PRO A 175 2.85 -2.97 11.27
N SER A 176 1.90 -2.06 11.45
CA SER A 176 0.51 -2.42 11.79
C SER A 176 -0.17 -3.27 10.72
N SER A 177 0.07 -2.97 9.43
CA SER A 177 -0.44 -3.78 8.32
C SER A 177 0.21 -5.16 8.28
N TYR A 178 1.50 -5.23 8.57
CA TYR A 178 2.20 -6.51 8.68
C TYR A 178 1.56 -7.39 9.76
N LEU A 179 1.41 -6.89 10.96
CA LEU A 179 0.81 -7.63 12.08
C LEU A 179 -0.62 -8.10 11.78
N SER A 180 -1.38 -7.31 11.03
CA SER A 180 -2.78 -7.58 10.74
C SER A 180 -3.00 -8.50 9.53
N TYR A 181 -2.10 -8.46 8.54
CA TYR A 181 -2.39 -9.04 7.22
C TYR A 181 -1.29 -9.94 6.65
N ALA A 182 -0.04 -9.88 7.17
CA ALA A 182 1.00 -10.78 6.71
C ALA A 182 0.68 -12.23 7.08
N VAL A 183 0.90 -13.14 6.14
CA VAL A 183 0.65 -14.57 6.30
C VAL A 183 1.90 -15.37 5.90
N ASP A 184 2.14 -16.44 6.63
CA ASP A 184 3.04 -17.53 6.23
C ASP A 184 2.28 -18.37 5.20
N PHE A 185 2.53 -18.08 3.92
CA PHE A 185 1.74 -18.69 2.86
C PHE A 185 2.37 -19.96 2.29
N ASP A 186 3.65 -20.25 2.55
CA ASP A 186 4.26 -21.53 2.21
C ASP A 186 4.34 -22.51 3.39
N GLY A 187 4.05 -22.06 4.61
CA GLY A 187 3.96 -22.90 5.80
C GLY A 187 5.32 -23.21 6.42
N ASP A 188 6.33 -22.37 6.21
CA ASP A 188 7.69 -22.57 6.76
C ASP A 188 7.83 -22.08 8.22
N GLY A 189 6.78 -21.47 8.79
CA GLY A 189 6.72 -20.92 10.14
C GLY A 189 7.13 -19.46 10.25
N LYS A 190 7.34 -18.75 9.13
CA LYS A 190 7.70 -17.33 9.06
C LYS A 190 6.77 -16.58 8.12
N ARG A 191 6.69 -15.26 8.29
CA ARG A 191 5.93 -14.39 7.39
C ARG A 191 6.90 -13.44 6.66
N ASP A 192 7.74 -14.02 5.79
CA ASP A 192 8.80 -13.27 5.11
C ASP A 192 8.27 -12.52 3.88
N ILE A 193 7.74 -11.33 4.07
CA ILE A 193 7.32 -10.45 2.97
C ILE A 193 8.49 -9.72 2.28
N TRP A 194 9.72 -9.86 2.76
CA TRP A 194 10.90 -9.14 2.26
C TRP A 194 11.65 -9.90 1.18
N SER A 195 11.83 -11.21 1.38
CA SER A 195 12.61 -12.08 0.49
C SER A 195 11.85 -13.28 -0.06
N ASN A 196 10.69 -13.62 0.52
CA ASN A 196 9.85 -14.73 0.08
C ASN A 196 8.66 -14.23 -0.76
N PRO A 197 8.68 -14.41 -2.10
CA PRO A 197 7.56 -14.02 -2.95
C PRO A 197 6.24 -14.72 -2.61
N THR A 198 6.29 -15.95 -2.07
CA THR A 198 5.10 -16.73 -1.72
C THR A 198 4.33 -16.05 -0.60
N ASP A 199 5.00 -15.66 0.48
CA ASP A 199 4.39 -14.95 1.59
C ASP A 199 3.93 -13.55 1.19
N ALA A 200 4.71 -12.88 0.36
CA ALA A 200 4.34 -11.56 -0.14
C ALA A 200 3.06 -11.59 -0.97
N ILE A 201 2.90 -12.58 -1.87
CA ILE A 201 1.69 -12.81 -2.67
C ILE A 201 0.50 -13.10 -1.75
N GLY A 202 0.66 -14.06 -0.83
CA GLY A 202 -0.37 -14.43 0.13
C GLY A 202 -0.80 -13.26 1.01
N SER A 203 0.17 -12.46 1.49
CA SER A 203 -0.08 -11.31 2.35
C SER A 203 -0.84 -10.19 1.62
N VAL A 204 -0.47 -9.87 0.37
CA VAL A 204 -1.21 -8.90 -0.46
C VAL A 204 -2.63 -9.38 -0.71
N ALA A 205 -2.83 -10.65 -1.06
CA ALA A 205 -4.16 -11.22 -1.28
C ALA A 205 -5.00 -11.20 0.01
N ASN A 206 -4.43 -11.61 1.15
CA ASN A 206 -5.09 -11.56 2.44
C ASN A 206 -5.50 -10.14 2.85
N TYR A 207 -4.65 -9.13 2.56
CA TYR A 207 -5.00 -7.72 2.78
C TYR A 207 -6.31 -7.35 2.07
N PHE A 208 -6.46 -7.69 0.80
CA PHE A 208 -7.66 -7.41 0.02
C PHE A 208 -8.87 -8.18 0.54
N ALA A 209 -8.72 -9.47 0.85
CA ALA A 209 -9.79 -10.28 1.42
C ALA A 209 -10.28 -9.71 2.75
N LYS A 210 -9.39 -9.33 3.66
CA LYS A 210 -9.72 -8.71 4.96
C LYS A 210 -10.38 -7.32 4.81
N HIS A 211 -10.14 -6.62 3.70
CA HIS A 211 -10.80 -5.36 3.38
C HIS A 211 -12.09 -5.54 2.57
N GLY A 212 -12.56 -6.78 2.41
CA GLY A 212 -13.85 -7.10 1.82
C GLY A 212 -13.85 -7.19 0.30
N TRP A 213 -12.73 -7.60 -0.31
CA TRP A 213 -12.70 -7.92 -1.73
C TRP A 213 -13.78 -8.94 -2.07
N LYS A 214 -14.50 -8.69 -3.13
CA LYS A 214 -15.56 -9.57 -3.62
C LYS A 214 -15.12 -10.24 -4.92
N ALA A 215 -14.91 -11.54 -4.84
CA ALA A 215 -14.49 -12.35 -5.99
C ALA A 215 -15.50 -12.24 -7.14
N GLY A 216 -15.00 -12.06 -8.35
CA GLY A 216 -15.83 -11.96 -9.56
C GLY A 216 -16.60 -10.65 -9.74
N GLU A 217 -16.66 -9.76 -8.73
CA GLU A 217 -17.28 -8.45 -8.90
C GLU A 217 -16.35 -7.48 -9.65
N PRO A 218 -16.89 -6.60 -10.51
CA PRO A 218 -16.12 -5.62 -11.22
C PRO A 218 -15.53 -4.56 -10.30
N VAL A 219 -14.41 -3.96 -10.74
CA VAL A 219 -13.72 -2.87 -10.03
C VAL A 219 -14.26 -1.51 -10.44
N VAL A 220 -14.48 -1.33 -11.75
CA VAL A 220 -14.88 -0.06 -12.37
C VAL A 220 -15.98 -0.36 -13.39
N ALA A 221 -16.89 0.60 -13.59
CA ALA A 221 -17.82 0.59 -14.72
C ALA A 221 -17.61 1.83 -15.59
N SER A 222 -17.88 1.69 -16.89
CA SER A 222 -17.89 2.79 -17.83
C SER A 222 -19.03 3.76 -17.52
N VAL A 223 -18.85 5.03 -17.86
CA VAL A 223 -19.88 6.06 -17.69
C VAL A 223 -20.29 6.63 -19.04
N LEU A 224 -21.59 6.65 -19.27
CA LEU A 224 -22.21 7.38 -20.36
C LEU A 224 -22.91 8.60 -19.79
N ILE A 225 -22.62 9.76 -20.31
CA ILE A 225 -23.15 11.03 -19.85
C ILE A 225 -23.96 11.64 -20.98
N GLY A 226 -25.25 11.90 -20.73
CA GLY A 226 -26.10 12.66 -21.64
C GLY A 226 -25.77 14.15 -21.59
N ASP A 227 -25.84 14.70 -20.37
CA ASP A 227 -25.40 16.05 -20.04
C ASP A 227 -24.26 15.97 -19.02
N TRP A 228 -23.43 17.02 -18.94
CA TRP A 228 -22.31 17.05 -17.99
C TRP A 228 -22.83 16.89 -16.56
N PRO A 229 -22.26 15.93 -15.76
CA PRO A 229 -22.68 15.76 -14.38
C PRO A 229 -22.36 17.03 -13.59
N LYS A 230 -23.17 17.30 -12.58
CA LYS A 230 -22.89 18.42 -11.68
C LYS A 230 -21.55 18.20 -11.00
N GLU A 231 -20.74 19.24 -10.94
CA GLU A 231 -19.40 19.20 -10.35
C GLU A 231 -19.43 18.70 -8.90
N GLU A 232 -20.47 19.02 -8.16
CA GLU A 232 -20.72 18.58 -6.79
C GLU A 232 -20.94 17.07 -6.62
N TRP A 233 -21.13 16.30 -7.70
CA TRP A 233 -21.30 14.85 -7.67
C TRP A 233 -20.01 14.10 -7.93
N VAL A 234 -19.02 14.78 -8.47
CA VAL A 234 -17.79 14.17 -8.99
C VAL A 234 -16.69 14.17 -7.93
N ASN A 235 -16.03 13.03 -7.75
CA ASN A 235 -14.87 12.90 -6.86
C ASN A 235 -15.15 13.23 -5.38
N GLN A 236 -16.38 13.14 -4.89
CA GLN A 236 -16.73 13.50 -3.52
C GLN A 236 -16.17 12.49 -2.53
N ASN A 237 -16.47 11.22 -2.73
CA ASN A 237 -16.07 10.14 -1.84
C ASN A 237 -15.35 9.03 -2.59
N LEU A 238 -14.42 8.33 -1.92
CA LEU A 238 -13.85 7.08 -2.43
C LEU A 238 -14.79 5.90 -2.21
N LYS A 239 -15.54 5.92 -1.09
CA LYS A 239 -16.51 4.89 -0.77
C LYS A 239 -17.77 5.09 -1.62
N PRO A 240 -18.24 4.04 -2.31
CA PRO A 240 -19.51 4.09 -3.04
C PRO A 240 -20.69 4.31 -2.09
N GLU A 241 -21.60 5.23 -2.43
CA GLU A 241 -22.74 5.60 -1.57
C GLU A 241 -24.08 5.53 -2.27
N PHE A 242 -24.13 5.68 -3.60
CA PHE A 242 -25.35 5.66 -4.39
C PHE A 242 -25.37 4.44 -5.31
N THR A 243 -26.55 3.87 -5.52
CA THR A 243 -26.70 2.77 -6.49
C THR A 243 -26.54 3.26 -7.92
N LEU A 244 -26.23 2.35 -8.84
CA LEU A 244 -26.24 2.68 -10.28
C LEU A 244 -27.65 3.11 -10.75
N ALA A 245 -28.73 2.63 -10.09
CA ALA A 245 -30.09 3.11 -10.32
C ALA A 245 -30.27 4.57 -9.89
N ASP A 246 -29.72 4.97 -8.72
CA ASP A 246 -29.74 6.37 -8.28
C ASP A 246 -28.97 7.29 -9.24
N TRP A 247 -27.84 6.83 -9.75
CA TRP A 247 -27.05 7.55 -10.76
C TRP A 247 -27.80 7.71 -12.08
N ALA A 248 -28.49 6.64 -12.51
CA ALA A 248 -29.34 6.71 -13.71
C ALA A 248 -30.48 7.74 -13.55
N GLY A 249 -31.07 7.85 -12.36
CA GLY A 249 -32.05 8.89 -12.03
C GLY A 249 -31.49 10.33 -12.10
N ARG A 250 -30.16 10.48 -12.05
CA ARG A 250 -29.44 11.76 -12.21
C ARG A 250 -28.90 11.98 -13.63
N GLY A 251 -29.23 11.08 -14.57
CA GLY A 251 -28.77 11.15 -15.97
C GLY A 251 -27.34 10.62 -16.22
N VAL A 252 -26.73 9.93 -15.23
CA VAL A 252 -25.42 9.31 -15.34
C VAL A 252 -25.61 7.80 -15.37
N VAL A 253 -25.31 7.15 -16.51
CA VAL A 253 -25.63 5.73 -16.73
C VAL A 253 -24.41 4.94 -17.13
N THR A 254 -24.52 3.61 -17.03
CA THR A 254 -23.57 2.65 -17.61
C THR A 254 -24.30 1.67 -18.51
N ASN A 255 -23.61 1.21 -19.56
CA ASN A 255 -24.07 0.08 -20.39
C ASN A 255 -23.40 -1.25 -20.00
N ASP A 256 -22.52 -1.21 -19.00
CA ASP A 256 -21.90 -2.44 -18.53
C ASP A 256 -22.96 -3.35 -17.89
N PRO A 257 -22.85 -4.67 -18.08
CA PRO A 257 -23.83 -5.64 -17.56
C PRO A 257 -23.65 -5.85 -16.05
N ILE A 258 -23.97 -4.81 -15.27
CA ILE A 258 -23.80 -4.76 -13.81
C ILE A 258 -25.17 -4.57 -13.17
N ASP A 259 -25.38 -5.20 -12.02
CA ASP A 259 -26.60 -5.03 -11.24
C ASP A 259 -26.77 -3.55 -10.85
N LYS A 260 -27.94 -3.00 -11.13
CA LYS A 260 -28.28 -1.59 -10.87
C LYS A 260 -28.30 -1.25 -9.38
N GLU A 261 -28.44 -2.23 -8.52
CA GLU A 261 -28.39 -2.05 -7.06
C GLU A 261 -26.94 -1.98 -6.52
N GLN A 262 -25.93 -2.22 -7.35
CA GLN A 262 -24.55 -2.01 -6.92
C GLN A 262 -24.27 -0.54 -6.64
N LEU A 263 -23.61 -0.30 -5.50
CA LEU A 263 -23.16 1.03 -5.12
C LEU A 263 -21.98 1.48 -5.97
N ALA A 264 -21.97 2.72 -6.36
CA ALA A 264 -20.93 3.36 -7.17
C ALA A 264 -20.59 4.76 -6.65
N THR A 265 -19.36 5.20 -6.90
CA THR A 265 -18.94 6.59 -6.78
C THR A 265 -18.55 7.12 -8.15
N LEU A 266 -19.02 8.33 -8.50
CA LEU A 266 -18.68 8.97 -9.78
C LEU A 266 -17.32 9.64 -9.68
N MET A 267 -16.40 9.25 -10.56
CA MET A 267 -15.04 9.75 -10.62
C MET A 267 -14.72 10.41 -11.95
N LEU A 268 -13.92 11.46 -11.90
CA LEU A 268 -13.32 12.11 -13.06
C LEU A 268 -11.80 11.90 -13.02
N MET A 269 -11.29 11.31 -14.07
CA MET A 269 -9.87 11.12 -14.35
C MET A 269 -9.45 12.15 -15.40
N LYS A 270 -8.83 13.27 -14.95
CA LYS A 270 -8.39 14.37 -15.82
C LYS A 270 -7.08 14.04 -16.50
N SER A 271 -6.99 14.24 -17.82
CA SER A 271 -5.75 14.13 -18.55
C SER A 271 -5.70 15.10 -19.74
N GLU A 272 -4.49 15.42 -20.23
CA GLU A 272 -4.32 16.20 -21.45
C GLU A 272 -4.89 15.55 -22.71
N GLN A 273 -5.07 14.21 -22.70
CA GLN A 273 -5.68 13.46 -23.79
C GLN A 273 -7.20 13.46 -23.76
N GLY A 274 -7.80 14.03 -22.73
CA GLY A 274 -9.23 14.10 -22.51
C GLY A 274 -9.63 13.61 -21.11
N ASP A 275 -10.74 14.11 -20.66
CA ASP A 275 -11.33 13.76 -19.37
C ASP A 275 -12.16 12.48 -19.51
N GLU A 276 -11.99 11.53 -18.57
CA GLU A 276 -12.72 10.28 -18.52
C GLU A 276 -13.53 10.19 -17.23
N TYR A 277 -14.82 9.89 -17.34
CA TYR A 277 -15.69 9.60 -16.21
C TYR A 277 -15.83 8.10 -16.01
N LEU A 278 -15.72 7.66 -14.76
CA LEU A 278 -15.80 6.25 -14.36
C LEU A 278 -16.66 6.11 -13.11
N PHE A 279 -17.36 5.00 -12.99
CA PHE A 279 -17.91 4.55 -11.73
C PHE A 279 -16.89 3.66 -11.00
N GLY A 280 -16.44 4.09 -9.82
CA GLY A 280 -15.71 3.25 -8.88
C GLY A 280 -16.70 2.40 -8.08
N LEU A 281 -16.57 1.08 -8.18
CA LEU A 281 -17.43 0.12 -7.50
C LEU A 281 -16.82 -0.35 -6.18
N HIS A 282 -17.42 -1.35 -5.54
CA HIS A 282 -16.95 -1.86 -4.25
C HIS A 282 -15.46 -2.28 -4.27
N ASN A 283 -15.04 -3.07 -5.26
CA ASN A 283 -13.65 -3.52 -5.36
C ASN A 283 -12.67 -2.37 -5.67
N PHE A 284 -13.11 -1.31 -6.33
CA PHE A 284 -12.31 -0.08 -6.46
C PHE A 284 -12.05 0.55 -5.09
N TYR A 285 -13.09 0.67 -4.26
CA TYR A 285 -12.94 1.16 -2.90
C TYR A 285 -11.98 0.29 -2.09
N VAL A 286 -12.05 -1.03 -2.23
CA VAL A 286 -11.10 -1.95 -1.57
C VAL A 286 -9.66 -1.66 -1.99
N ILE A 287 -9.39 -1.39 -3.27
CA ILE A 287 -8.05 -0.95 -3.70
C ILE A 287 -7.64 0.35 -3.01
N THR A 288 -8.55 1.30 -2.83
CA THR A 288 -8.23 2.56 -2.12
C THR A 288 -7.90 2.36 -0.64
N ARG A 289 -8.17 1.20 -0.06
CA ARG A 289 -7.74 0.87 1.32
C ARG A 289 -6.24 0.65 1.42
N TYR A 290 -5.62 0.19 0.33
CA TYR A 290 -4.16 0.04 0.25
C TYR A 290 -3.46 1.40 0.21
N ASN A 291 -3.96 2.30 -0.62
CA ASN A 291 -3.53 3.70 -0.66
C ASN A 291 -4.76 4.58 -0.92
N HIS A 292 -5.03 5.53 -0.02
CA HIS A 292 -6.22 6.37 -0.01
C HIS A 292 -6.22 7.44 -1.14
N SER A 293 -6.15 6.95 -2.39
CA SER A 293 -6.09 7.76 -3.60
C SER A 293 -6.83 7.09 -4.76
N ARG A 294 -7.74 7.84 -5.41
CA ARG A 294 -8.39 7.36 -6.63
C ARG A 294 -7.43 7.18 -7.80
N LEU A 295 -6.41 8.04 -7.90
CA LEU A 295 -5.39 7.91 -8.96
C LEU A 295 -4.58 6.64 -8.79
N TYR A 296 -4.21 6.31 -7.55
CA TYR A 296 -3.55 5.06 -7.22
C TYR A 296 -4.42 3.86 -7.58
N ALA A 297 -5.66 3.84 -7.12
CA ALA A 297 -6.56 2.72 -7.37
C ALA A 297 -6.83 2.52 -8.86
N ASN A 298 -6.97 3.61 -9.62
CA ASN A 298 -7.11 3.53 -11.06
C ASN A 298 -5.84 3.05 -11.76
N ALA A 299 -4.64 3.44 -11.28
CA ALA A 299 -3.38 2.95 -11.82
C ALA A 299 -3.21 1.44 -11.59
N VAL A 300 -3.56 0.95 -10.39
CA VAL A 300 -3.58 -0.49 -10.10
C VAL A 300 -4.54 -1.22 -11.05
N TYR A 301 -5.76 -0.72 -11.20
CA TYR A 301 -6.77 -1.31 -12.09
C TYR A 301 -6.34 -1.31 -13.56
N GLU A 302 -5.87 -0.18 -14.09
CA GLU A 302 -5.37 -0.10 -15.46
C GLU A 302 -4.19 -1.04 -15.71
N LEU A 303 -3.23 -1.07 -14.77
CA LEU A 303 -2.10 -1.99 -14.86
C LEU A 303 -2.55 -3.46 -14.82
N SER A 304 -3.51 -3.80 -13.97
CA SER A 304 -4.04 -5.17 -13.89
C SER A 304 -4.67 -5.63 -15.20
N LYS A 305 -5.42 -4.77 -15.89
CA LYS A 305 -5.99 -5.07 -17.21
C LYS A 305 -4.91 -5.38 -18.25
N LEU A 306 -3.84 -4.58 -18.28
CA LEU A 306 -2.73 -4.80 -19.21
C LEU A 306 -1.98 -6.10 -18.89
N ILE A 307 -1.73 -6.37 -17.62
CA ILE A 307 -1.11 -7.62 -17.16
C ILE A 307 -1.94 -8.83 -17.59
N ARG A 308 -3.25 -8.81 -17.31
CA ARG A 308 -4.17 -9.89 -17.73
C ARG A 308 -4.16 -10.11 -19.23
N THR A 309 -4.17 -9.04 -20.01
CA THR A 309 -4.12 -9.11 -21.47
C THR A 309 -2.84 -9.79 -21.96
N GLU A 310 -1.69 -9.46 -21.39
CA GLU A 310 -0.40 -10.04 -21.79
C GLU A 310 -0.26 -11.50 -21.33
N ILE A 311 -0.73 -11.84 -20.13
CA ILE A 311 -0.76 -13.23 -19.65
C ILE A 311 -1.58 -14.10 -20.61
N ASN A 312 -2.77 -13.65 -21.00
CA ASN A 312 -3.66 -14.40 -21.88
C ASN A 312 -3.13 -14.57 -23.32
N LYS A 313 -2.22 -13.71 -23.81
CA LYS A 313 -1.56 -13.88 -25.12
C LYS A 313 -0.49 -14.98 -25.09
N GLY A 314 0.06 -15.27 -23.94
CA GLY A 314 1.13 -16.26 -23.76
C GLY A 314 0.65 -17.63 -23.24
N SER A 315 -0.66 -17.78 -23.04
CA SER A 315 -1.35 -19.03 -22.61
C SER A 315 -1.99 -19.73 -23.82
#